data_7d2fb38faa07a5dc0d2c074012764131
#
_entry.id   7d2fb38faa07a5dc0d2c074012764131
#
_cell.length_a   1.000
_cell.length_b   1.000
_cell.length_c   1.000
_cell.angle_alpha   90.00
_cell.angle_beta   90.00
_cell.angle_gamma   90.00
#
_symmetry.space_group_name_H-M   'P 1'
#
loop_
_entity.id
_entity.type
_entity.pdbx_description
1 polymer ?
#
loop_
_entity_poly.entity_id
_entity_poly.type
_entity_poly.pdbx_seq_one_letter_code
_entity_poly.pdbx_strand_id
1 'polypeptide(L)'
;METVYPVATFKVPPRPLLPSIKSNVTSFRFLHSHLRNKQLEFQNHGFSSQFIFRCSACSKFLVSQSEHERLKCAQQLFDNFPNRDVISWSALIAAYSRCGNFAQAFGLFQKMMGEGLQPNGFSLASLLKVSCSTGEIGLCRQLHGWSIRTGFGLDSGIRAAWITMYSRCGVLEDAQRVFDETSLLALDILLWNSIIAAYIFHGCWVEVLRLFCKMVSVGVVAPTELTYASVVNACGSSGEEKYGAMVHGRIIKAGLEATNLWNSLVTFYGKCGNLQHASQLFERISRKDVVSWNAMIAANEQRGEGENALGLFRRMLKVEPPVQPNRVTFLSLLSAVSGLSALRCGREIHAHIFRLSLEVDTSITNSLITFYSKCREVGKAREIFERLLLRDIISWNSMLAGYEQNEQQGRCFDIFKRMMLSGIEPDSHSLTIIFNAASRDSSGLIYFRRGKEIHGYILRRITPGGVSLSVSNAMLKMYAKFNRIADAEKIFKGDEE
;
A
#
# COMPACT_ATOMS: atom_id res chain seq x y z
N MET A 1 39.12 13.71 48.97
CA MET A 1 39.40 14.72 47.93
C MET A 1 38.46 14.45 46.79
N GLU A 2 37.29 15.08 46.87
CA GLU A 2 36.23 15.02 45.87
C GLU A 2 36.50 16.11 44.82
N THR A 3 36.61 15.74 43.58
CA THR A 3 36.64 16.69 42.47
C THR A 3 35.26 16.74 41.79
N VAL A 4 34.52 17.78 42.08
CA VAL A 4 33.26 18.15 41.48
C VAL A 4 33.55 18.80 40.11
N TYR A 5 32.98 18.24 39.01
CA TYR A 5 32.95 18.86 37.69
C TYR A 5 31.65 19.64 37.51
N PRO A 6 31.66 20.85 36.92
CA PRO A 6 30.48 21.70 36.81
C PRO A 6 29.57 21.26 35.66
N VAL A 7 28.27 21.28 35.94
CA VAL A 7 27.18 21.06 34.99
C VAL A 7 27.08 22.27 34.06
N ALA A 8 27.32 22.05 32.75
CA ALA A 8 27.10 23.03 31.71
C ALA A 8 25.60 23.09 31.38
N THR A 9 24.97 24.20 31.72
CA THR A 9 23.58 24.52 31.32
C THR A 9 23.55 24.97 29.86
N PHE A 10 23.01 24.12 28.97
CA PHE A 10 22.68 24.49 27.59
C PHE A 10 21.40 25.31 27.58
N LYS A 11 21.51 26.60 27.24
CA LYS A 11 20.40 27.50 26.91
C LYS A 11 19.83 27.06 25.55
N VAL A 12 18.54 26.66 25.55
CA VAL A 12 17.74 26.41 24.34
C VAL A 12 17.38 27.79 23.72
N PRO A 13 17.65 28.02 22.44
CA PRO A 13 17.19 29.25 21.78
C PRO A 13 15.66 29.24 21.61
N PRO A 14 14.99 30.39 21.67
CA PRO A 14 13.55 30.50 21.54
C PRO A 14 13.09 30.10 20.12
N ARG A 15 12.00 29.35 20.03
CA ARG A 15 11.35 29.00 18.77
C ARG A 15 10.87 30.30 18.07
N PRO A 16 11.04 30.44 16.76
CA PRO A 16 10.44 31.55 16.04
C PRO A 16 8.91 31.41 16.04
N LEU A 17 8.24 32.48 16.43
CA LEU A 17 6.79 32.63 16.39
C LEU A 17 6.30 32.51 14.94
N LEU A 18 5.30 31.67 14.71
CA LEU A 18 4.59 31.56 13.43
C LEU A 18 3.98 32.93 13.06
N PRO A 19 4.13 33.40 11.81
CA PRO A 19 3.52 34.64 11.38
C PRO A 19 2.00 34.54 11.36
N SER A 20 1.34 35.55 11.89
CA SER A 20 -0.11 35.67 12.03
C SER A 20 -0.83 35.61 10.68
N ILE A 21 -2.07 35.10 10.69
CA ILE A 21 -3.00 34.89 9.56
C ILE A 21 -3.20 36.16 8.66
N LYS A 22 -2.83 37.36 9.12
CA LYS A 22 -2.94 38.60 8.33
C LYS A 22 -1.94 38.72 7.18
N SER A 23 -0.82 37.99 7.18
CA SER A 23 0.17 38.03 6.08
C SER A 23 -0.27 37.26 4.82
N ASN A 24 -1.21 36.32 4.94
CA ASN A 24 -1.66 35.50 3.81
C ASN A 24 -2.60 36.24 2.86
N VAL A 25 -3.37 37.23 3.34
CA VAL A 25 -4.30 38.02 2.51
C VAL A 25 -3.54 39.01 1.59
N THR A 26 -2.43 39.57 2.06
CA THR A 26 -1.58 40.48 1.26
C THR A 26 -0.83 39.71 0.17
N SER A 27 -0.34 38.53 0.44
CA SER A 27 0.32 37.67 -0.55
C SER A 27 -0.66 37.21 -1.64
N PHE A 28 -1.92 36.98 -1.29
CA PHE A 28 -2.97 36.59 -2.24
C PHE A 28 -3.34 37.78 -3.17
N ARG A 29 -3.43 38.99 -2.65
CA ARG A 29 -3.65 40.20 -3.45
C ARG A 29 -2.48 40.49 -4.38
N PHE A 30 -1.26 40.25 -3.96
CA PHE A 30 -0.06 40.44 -4.79
C PHE A 30 0.00 39.43 -5.93
N LEU A 31 -0.37 38.15 -5.68
CA LEU A 31 -0.46 37.13 -6.72
C LEU A 31 -1.58 37.43 -7.72
N HIS A 32 -2.72 37.93 -7.24
CA HIS A 32 -3.86 38.30 -8.07
C HIS A 32 -3.56 39.50 -8.96
N SER A 33 -2.84 40.52 -8.44
CA SER A 33 -2.40 41.67 -9.22
C SER A 33 -1.31 41.30 -10.24
N HIS A 34 -0.42 40.39 -9.89
CA HIS A 34 0.66 39.94 -10.79
C HIS A 34 0.11 39.03 -11.92
N LEU A 35 -0.89 38.22 -11.63
CA LEU A 35 -1.61 37.45 -12.64
C LEU A 35 -2.47 38.31 -13.56
N ARG A 36 -3.10 39.37 -13.02
CA ARG A 36 -3.88 40.35 -13.80
C ARG A 36 -3.03 41.19 -14.75
N ASN A 37 -1.85 41.61 -14.33
CA ASN A 37 -0.92 42.33 -15.18
C ASN A 37 -0.31 41.46 -16.28
N LYS A 38 -0.04 40.20 -16.01
CA LYS A 38 0.39 39.23 -17.04
C LYS A 38 -0.74 38.83 -18.01
N GLN A 39 -1.99 38.86 -17.57
CA GLN A 39 -3.14 38.59 -18.43
C GLN A 39 -3.31 39.63 -19.55
N LEU A 40 -2.89 40.87 -19.33
CA LEU A 40 -2.85 41.91 -20.36
C LEU A 40 -1.73 41.71 -21.41
N GLU A 41 -0.61 41.08 -21.02
CA GLU A 41 0.47 40.71 -21.95
C GLU A 41 0.17 39.47 -22.78
N PHE A 42 -0.74 38.54 -22.28
CA PHE A 42 -1.05 37.26 -22.91
C PHE A 42 -2.16 37.30 -23.96
N GLN A 43 -2.91 38.40 -24.08
CA GLN A 43 -3.91 38.57 -25.13
C GLN A 43 -3.31 38.68 -26.55
N ASN A 44 -2.00 38.89 -26.67
CA ASN A 44 -1.33 39.07 -27.96
C ASN A 44 -0.54 37.85 -28.48
N HIS A 45 -0.42 36.77 -27.73
CA HIS A 45 0.26 35.55 -28.20
C HIS A 45 -0.48 34.30 -27.75
N GLY A 46 -1.09 33.60 -28.72
CA GLY A 46 -1.84 32.35 -28.52
C GLY A 46 -0.97 31.21 -28.00
N PHE A 47 -0.74 31.13 -26.69
CA PHE A 47 -0.08 30.01 -26.03
C PHE A 47 -1.02 29.27 -25.11
N SER A 48 -1.09 27.95 -25.35
CA SER A 48 -1.95 26.97 -24.72
C SER A 48 -1.65 26.75 -23.22
N SER A 49 -2.69 26.30 -22.53
CA SER A 49 -2.85 25.96 -21.10
C SER A 49 -1.76 25.15 -20.38
N GLN A 50 -0.65 24.77 -21.03
CA GLN A 50 0.51 24.14 -20.37
C GLN A 50 1.25 25.07 -19.39
N PHE A 51 0.96 26.39 -19.42
CA PHE A 51 1.70 27.38 -18.64
C PHE A 51 1.23 27.51 -17.18
N ILE A 52 0.01 27.13 -16.85
CA ILE A 52 -0.54 27.25 -15.50
C ILE A 52 0.18 26.30 -14.49
N PHE A 53 0.73 25.19 -14.95
CA PHE A 53 1.44 24.23 -14.11
C PHE A 53 2.98 24.42 -14.04
N ARG A 54 3.54 25.32 -14.82
CA ARG A 54 5.00 25.53 -14.90
C ARG A 54 5.53 26.78 -14.18
N CYS A 55 4.70 27.55 -13.53
CA CYS A 55 5.20 28.69 -12.78
C CYS A 55 5.89 28.21 -11.48
N SER A 56 7.23 28.31 -11.42
CA SER A 56 8.08 27.90 -10.30
C SER A 56 7.67 28.50 -8.94
N ALA A 57 7.02 29.66 -8.93
CA ALA A 57 6.47 30.29 -7.73
C ALA A 57 5.19 29.58 -7.24
N CYS A 58 4.31 29.14 -8.17
CA CYS A 58 3.11 28.42 -7.82
C CYS A 58 3.42 26.99 -7.35
N SER A 59 4.43 26.32 -7.93
CA SER A 59 4.82 24.99 -7.51
C SER A 59 5.40 24.94 -6.09
N LYS A 60 6.19 25.93 -5.68
CA LYS A 60 6.72 26.03 -4.31
C LYS A 60 5.64 26.36 -3.27
N PHE A 61 4.64 27.16 -3.64
CA PHE A 61 3.51 27.49 -2.76
C PHE A 61 2.53 26.32 -2.59
N LEU A 62 2.34 25.53 -3.66
CA LEU A 62 1.46 24.35 -3.65
C LEU A 62 2.04 23.14 -2.90
N VAL A 63 3.35 23.08 -2.70
CA VAL A 63 4.00 21.97 -1.97
C VAL A 63 3.70 21.98 -0.46
N SER A 64 3.36 23.16 0.11
CA SER A 64 3.13 23.33 1.55
C SER A 64 1.66 23.23 1.99
N GLN A 65 0.69 23.13 1.05
CA GLN A 65 -0.75 23.12 1.38
C GLN A 65 -1.36 21.70 1.32
N SER A 66 -2.44 21.49 2.09
CA SER A 66 -3.21 20.26 2.02
C SER A 66 -3.84 20.06 0.64
N GLU A 67 -4.11 18.80 0.24
CA GLU A 67 -4.76 18.50 -1.04
C GLU A 67 -6.10 19.23 -1.20
N HIS A 68 -6.83 19.38 -0.10
CA HIS A 68 -8.11 20.08 -0.07
C HIS A 68 -7.98 21.59 -0.37
N GLU A 69 -6.96 22.25 0.15
CA GLU A 69 -6.70 23.69 -0.14
C GLU A 69 -6.28 23.88 -1.59
N ARG A 70 -5.46 22.98 -2.13
CA ARG A 70 -5.09 23.00 -3.57
C ARG A 70 -6.31 22.88 -4.46
N LEU A 71 -7.25 22.03 -4.09
CA LEU A 71 -8.50 21.82 -4.83
C LEU A 71 -9.38 23.06 -4.81
N LYS A 72 -9.52 23.70 -3.64
CA LYS A 72 -10.25 24.99 -3.52
C LYS A 72 -9.63 26.09 -4.39
N CYS A 73 -8.30 26.20 -4.39
CA CYS A 73 -7.60 27.17 -5.25
C CYS A 73 -7.83 26.87 -6.74
N ALA A 74 -7.79 25.59 -7.15
CA ALA A 74 -8.07 25.19 -8.53
C ALA A 74 -9.49 25.56 -8.94
N GLN A 75 -10.48 25.32 -8.07
CA GLN A 75 -11.88 25.69 -8.29
C GLN A 75 -12.04 27.22 -8.42
N GLN A 76 -11.48 28.00 -7.52
CA GLN A 76 -11.54 29.46 -7.56
C GLN A 76 -10.90 30.03 -8.84
N LEU A 77 -9.78 29.47 -9.28
CA LEU A 77 -9.14 29.85 -10.54
C LEU A 77 -10.08 29.56 -11.71
N PHE A 78 -10.65 28.36 -11.76
CA PHE A 78 -11.58 27.95 -12.82
C PHE A 78 -12.83 28.83 -12.85
N ASP A 79 -13.42 29.19 -11.69
CA ASP A 79 -14.61 30.03 -11.59
C ASP A 79 -14.37 31.46 -12.10
N ASN A 80 -13.12 31.94 -12.02
CA ASN A 80 -12.71 33.25 -12.50
C ASN A 80 -12.30 33.29 -13.99
N PHE A 81 -12.28 32.14 -14.69
CA PHE A 81 -11.99 32.11 -16.12
C PHE A 81 -13.19 32.67 -16.93
N PRO A 82 -13.00 33.69 -17.76
CA PRO A 82 -14.07 34.26 -18.56
C PRO A 82 -14.55 33.33 -19.68
N ASN A 83 -13.64 32.54 -20.27
CA ASN A 83 -13.92 31.54 -21.29
C ASN A 83 -13.42 30.18 -20.83
N ARG A 84 -14.34 29.26 -20.55
CA ARG A 84 -14.02 27.88 -20.11
C ARG A 84 -14.02 26.98 -21.32
N ASP A 85 -12.85 26.51 -21.70
CA ASP A 85 -12.67 25.53 -22.78
C ASP A 85 -12.65 24.08 -22.27
N VAL A 86 -12.65 23.12 -23.18
CA VAL A 86 -12.61 21.67 -22.88
C VAL A 86 -11.38 21.32 -22.02
N ILE A 87 -10.27 22.06 -22.20
CA ILE A 87 -9.02 21.80 -21.48
C ILE A 87 -9.14 22.20 -20.01
N SER A 88 -9.73 23.39 -19.74
CA SER A 88 -9.99 23.90 -18.39
C SER A 88 -10.91 22.99 -17.60
N TRP A 89 -12.01 22.55 -18.20
CA TRP A 89 -12.93 21.58 -17.63
C TRP A 89 -12.24 20.25 -17.34
N SER A 90 -11.50 19.72 -18.32
CA SER A 90 -10.79 18.43 -18.16
C SER A 90 -9.74 18.48 -17.07
N ALA A 91 -9.01 19.60 -16.91
CA ALA A 91 -8.03 19.80 -15.86
C ALA A 91 -8.66 19.80 -14.47
N LEU A 92 -9.81 20.46 -14.31
CA LEU A 92 -10.54 20.49 -13.04
C LEU A 92 -11.15 19.13 -12.69
N ILE A 93 -11.76 18.44 -13.66
CA ILE A 93 -12.26 17.06 -13.50
C ILE A 93 -11.12 16.14 -13.05
N ALA A 94 -9.94 16.22 -13.69
CA ALA A 94 -8.78 15.43 -13.31
C ALA A 94 -8.23 15.78 -11.92
N ALA A 95 -8.33 17.03 -11.47
CA ALA A 95 -7.96 17.44 -10.13
C ALA A 95 -8.85 16.82 -9.06
N TYR A 96 -10.18 16.89 -9.23
CA TYR A 96 -11.14 16.24 -8.34
C TYR A 96 -11.00 14.71 -8.35
N SER A 97 -10.74 14.13 -9.54
CA SER A 97 -10.51 12.69 -9.69
C SER A 97 -9.27 12.20 -8.92
N ARG A 98 -8.17 12.97 -8.93
CA ARG A 98 -6.95 12.64 -8.17
C ARG A 98 -7.17 12.67 -6.66
N CYS A 99 -8.03 13.56 -6.18
CA CYS A 99 -8.41 13.65 -4.77
C CYS A 99 -9.49 12.62 -4.36
N GLY A 100 -9.88 11.71 -5.25
CA GLY A 100 -10.88 10.68 -4.96
C GLY A 100 -12.33 11.20 -4.84
N ASN A 101 -12.59 12.47 -5.20
CA ASN A 101 -13.92 13.06 -5.10
C ASN A 101 -14.72 12.85 -6.39
N PHE A 102 -15.26 11.63 -6.52
CA PHE A 102 -16.01 11.22 -7.71
C PHE A 102 -17.27 12.07 -7.95
N ALA A 103 -18.06 12.35 -6.90
CA ALA A 103 -19.33 13.07 -7.05
C ALA A 103 -19.12 14.47 -7.67
N GLN A 104 -18.10 15.19 -7.21
CA GLN A 104 -17.76 16.50 -7.76
C GLN A 104 -17.18 16.41 -9.18
N ALA A 105 -16.29 15.44 -9.43
CA ALA A 105 -15.73 15.21 -10.75
C ALA A 105 -16.81 14.89 -11.77
N PHE A 106 -17.78 14.04 -11.42
CA PHE A 106 -18.91 13.68 -12.26
C PHE A 106 -19.89 14.84 -12.47
N GLY A 107 -20.19 15.61 -11.41
CA GLY A 107 -21.01 16.81 -11.51
C GLY A 107 -20.41 17.88 -12.45
N LEU A 108 -19.08 18.05 -12.43
CA LEU A 108 -18.38 18.92 -13.37
C LEU A 108 -18.46 18.39 -14.82
N PHE A 109 -18.32 17.08 -14.99
CA PHE A 109 -18.49 16.46 -16.31
C PHE A 109 -19.89 16.67 -16.88
N GLN A 110 -20.94 16.52 -16.06
CA GLN A 110 -22.31 16.80 -16.47
C GLN A 110 -22.52 18.28 -16.81
N LYS A 111 -21.97 19.21 -16.04
CA LYS A 111 -22.04 20.65 -16.32
C LYS A 111 -21.33 21.01 -17.62
N MET A 112 -20.14 20.44 -17.86
CA MET A 112 -19.41 20.61 -19.12
C MET A 112 -20.27 20.21 -20.32
N MET A 113 -20.94 19.06 -20.24
CA MET A 113 -21.88 18.61 -21.31
C MET A 113 -23.11 19.53 -21.43
N GLY A 114 -23.61 20.03 -20.29
CA GLY A 114 -24.75 20.98 -20.26
C GLY A 114 -24.43 22.33 -20.91
N GLU A 115 -23.16 22.75 -20.89
CA GLU A 115 -22.67 23.94 -21.63
C GLU A 115 -22.40 23.65 -23.11
N GLY A 116 -22.74 22.45 -23.62
CA GLY A 116 -22.56 22.06 -25.02
C GLY A 116 -21.13 21.68 -25.41
N LEU A 117 -20.21 21.61 -24.44
CA LEU A 117 -18.84 21.22 -24.69
C LEU A 117 -18.71 19.68 -24.73
N GLN A 118 -18.05 19.19 -25.79
CA GLN A 118 -17.81 17.76 -25.94
C GLN A 118 -16.61 17.33 -25.04
N PRO A 119 -16.81 16.39 -24.09
CA PRO A 119 -15.72 15.85 -23.31
C PRO A 119 -14.67 15.19 -24.19
N ASN A 120 -13.40 15.26 -23.79
CA ASN A 120 -12.31 14.59 -24.49
C ASN A 120 -11.92 13.27 -23.77
N GLY A 121 -11.07 12.47 -24.43
CA GLY A 121 -10.60 11.20 -23.88
C GLY A 121 -9.90 11.34 -22.50
N PHE A 122 -9.24 12.48 -22.25
CA PHE A 122 -8.55 12.74 -20.97
C PHE A 122 -9.54 12.96 -19.81
N SER A 123 -10.63 13.72 -20.03
CA SER A 123 -11.67 13.91 -19.01
C SER A 123 -12.39 12.60 -18.69
N LEU A 124 -12.69 11.80 -19.72
CA LEU A 124 -13.31 10.48 -19.56
C LEU A 124 -12.39 9.51 -18.81
N ALA A 125 -11.12 9.38 -19.21
CA ALA A 125 -10.16 8.52 -18.53
C ALA A 125 -9.95 8.93 -17.05
N SER A 126 -9.98 10.23 -16.75
CA SER A 126 -9.88 10.75 -15.38
C SER A 126 -11.09 10.35 -14.53
N LEU A 127 -12.30 10.41 -15.08
CA LEU A 127 -13.52 9.93 -14.40
C LEU A 127 -13.50 8.42 -14.17
N LEU A 128 -13.09 7.65 -15.18
CA LEU A 128 -12.98 6.19 -15.07
C LEU A 128 -12.01 5.77 -13.96
N LYS A 129 -10.90 6.49 -13.84
CA LYS A 129 -9.92 6.22 -12.78
C LYS A 129 -10.50 6.39 -11.36
N VAL A 130 -11.36 7.38 -11.15
CA VAL A 130 -11.93 7.64 -9.82
C VAL A 130 -13.20 6.84 -9.56
N SER A 131 -13.96 6.45 -10.59
CA SER A 131 -15.16 5.61 -10.44
C SER A 131 -14.83 4.24 -9.83
N CYS A 132 -13.59 3.76 -10.00
CA CYS A 132 -13.09 2.55 -9.37
C CYS A 132 -13.11 2.59 -7.83
N SER A 133 -13.06 3.78 -7.22
CA SER A 133 -13.04 3.93 -5.75
C SER A 133 -14.43 3.95 -5.12
N THR A 134 -15.48 4.19 -5.92
CA THR A 134 -16.86 4.26 -5.41
C THR A 134 -17.58 2.91 -5.43
N GLY A 135 -17.10 1.95 -6.22
CA GLY A 135 -17.74 0.64 -6.38
C GLY A 135 -19.10 0.67 -7.11
N GLU A 136 -19.54 1.82 -7.63
CA GLU A 136 -20.83 1.98 -8.30
C GLU A 136 -20.79 1.50 -9.75
N ILE A 137 -20.91 0.19 -9.96
CA ILE A 137 -20.85 -0.44 -11.28
C ILE A 137 -21.92 0.08 -12.26
N GLY A 138 -23.10 0.45 -11.74
CA GLY A 138 -24.19 0.98 -12.57
C GLY A 138 -23.80 2.26 -13.32
N LEU A 139 -23.12 3.17 -12.63
CA LEU A 139 -22.62 4.42 -13.19
C LEU A 139 -21.47 4.18 -14.19
N CYS A 140 -20.60 3.22 -13.88
CA CYS A 140 -19.54 2.79 -14.77
C CYS A 140 -20.08 2.29 -16.12
N ARG A 141 -21.14 1.47 -16.09
CA ARG A 141 -21.82 0.97 -17.30
C ARG A 141 -22.50 2.09 -18.11
N GLN A 142 -23.08 3.11 -17.43
CA GLN A 142 -23.65 4.28 -18.11
C GLN A 142 -22.57 5.08 -18.86
N LEU A 143 -21.43 5.35 -18.22
CA LEU A 143 -20.29 6.02 -18.84
C LEU A 143 -19.74 5.21 -20.04
N HIS A 144 -19.67 3.88 -19.92
CA HIS A 144 -19.26 2.99 -20.99
C HIS A 144 -20.21 3.11 -22.19
N GLY A 145 -21.53 2.95 -21.97
CA GLY A 145 -22.52 3.10 -23.02
C GLY A 145 -22.51 4.49 -23.66
N TRP A 146 -22.23 5.54 -22.90
CA TRP A 146 -22.04 6.87 -23.43
C TRP A 146 -20.78 6.98 -24.31
N SER A 147 -19.65 6.43 -23.89
CA SER A 147 -18.39 6.47 -24.65
C SER A 147 -18.49 5.73 -25.99
N ILE A 148 -19.23 4.63 -26.06
CA ILE A 148 -19.48 3.89 -27.29
C ILE A 148 -20.31 4.78 -28.26
N ARG A 149 -21.40 5.40 -27.78
CA ARG A 149 -22.26 6.25 -28.60
C ARG A 149 -21.57 7.50 -29.15
N THR A 150 -20.58 8.01 -28.44
CA THR A 150 -19.81 9.21 -28.81
C THR A 150 -18.55 8.90 -29.63
N GLY A 151 -18.30 7.61 -29.96
CA GLY A 151 -17.19 7.19 -30.78
C GLY A 151 -15.87 6.98 -30.03
N PHE A 152 -15.81 7.25 -28.71
CA PHE A 152 -14.61 7.00 -27.90
C PHE A 152 -14.34 5.50 -27.67
N GLY A 153 -15.29 4.63 -27.95
CA GLY A 153 -15.16 3.19 -27.81
C GLY A 153 -14.08 2.56 -28.71
N LEU A 154 -13.52 3.28 -29.68
CA LEU A 154 -12.44 2.81 -30.54
C LEU A 154 -11.04 3.22 -30.04
N ASP A 155 -10.95 4.16 -29.11
CA ASP A 155 -9.67 4.61 -28.53
C ASP A 155 -9.09 3.55 -27.59
N SER A 156 -7.85 3.11 -27.84
CA SER A 156 -7.18 2.07 -27.05
C SER A 156 -6.92 2.50 -25.60
N GLY A 157 -6.63 3.79 -25.38
CA GLY A 157 -6.43 4.35 -24.03
C GLY A 157 -7.72 4.32 -23.21
N ILE A 158 -8.86 4.63 -23.83
CA ILE A 158 -10.18 4.54 -23.22
C ILE A 158 -10.56 3.09 -22.92
N ARG A 159 -10.33 2.17 -23.88
CA ARG A 159 -10.56 0.73 -23.65
C ARG A 159 -9.70 0.18 -22.52
N ALA A 160 -8.42 0.55 -22.43
CA ALA A 160 -7.55 0.19 -21.32
C ALA A 160 -8.06 0.72 -19.98
N ALA A 161 -8.60 1.95 -19.96
CA ALA A 161 -9.23 2.52 -18.78
C ALA A 161 -10.51 1.75 -18.38
N TRP A 162 -11.33 1.28 -19.35
CA TRP A 162 -12.49 0.41 -19.10
C TRP A 162 -12.07 -0.92 -18.48
N ILE A 163 -11.07 -1.59 -19.05
CA ILE A 163 -10.54 -2.86 -18.51
C ILE A 163 -10.11 -2.66 -17.06
N THR A 164 -9.35 -1.60 -16.79
CA THR A 164 -8.86 -1.28 -15.44
C THR A 164 -10.02 -1.00 -14.48
N MET A 165 -11.02 -0.24 -14.91
CA MET A 165 -12.18 0.12 -14.12
C MET A 165 -13.01 -1.13 -13.76
N TYR A 166 -13.41 -1.93 -14.75
CA TYR A 166 -14.19 -3.15 -14.51
C TYR A 166 -13.46 -4.13 -13.60
N SER A 167 -12.15 -4.30 -13.80
CA SER A 167 -11.31 -5.10 -12.92
C SER A 167 -11.37 -4.61 -11.47
N ARG A 168 -11.21 -3.31 -11.22
CA ARG A 168 -11.24 -2.76 -9.87
C ARG A 168 -12.62 -2.78 -9.22
N CYS A 169 -13.68 -2.72 -10.02
CA CYS A 169 -15.06 -2.91 -9.54
C CYS A 169 -15.41 -4.39 -9.28
N GLY A 170 -14.49 -5.33 -9.46
CA GLY A 170 -14.71 -6.74 -9.21
C GLY A 170 -15.43 -7.49 -10.33
N VAL A 171 -15.63 -6.87 -11.49
CA VAL A 171 -16.36 -7.45 -12.64
C VAL A 171 -15.38 -7.77 -13.76
N LEU A 172 -14.56 -8.80 -13.51
CA LEU A 172 -13.50 -9.21 -14.44
C LEU A 172 -14.03 -9.71 -15.78
N GLU A 173 -15.25 -10.27 -15.82
CA GLU A 173 -15.93 -10.72 -17.05
C GLU A 173 -16.20 -9.56 -18.01
N ASP A 174 -16.66 -8.41 -17.51
CA ASP A 174 -16.89 -7.23 -18.35
C ASP A 174 -15.54 -6.65 -18.85
N ALA A 175 -14.48 -6.72 -18.05
CA ALA A 175 -13.13 -6.35 -18.49
C ALA A 175 -12.65 -7.25 -19.64
N GLN A 176 -12.90 -8.56 -19.56
CA GLN A 176 -12.57 -9.53 -20.62
C GLN A 176 -13.38 -9.27 -21.88
N ARG A 177 -14.67 -8.95 -21.77
CA ARG A 177 -15.52 -8.61 -22.94
C ARG A 177 -14.97 -7.41 -23.70
N VAL A 178 -14.63 -6.32 -23.00
CA VAL A 178 -14.04 -5.13 -23.63
C VAL A 178 -12.75 -5.48 -24.39
N PHE A 179 -11.95 -6.39 -23.85
CA PHE A 179 -10.74 -6.87 -24.52
C PHE A 179 -11.07 -7.73 -25.76
N ASP A 180 -11.99 -8.69 -25.64
CA ASP A 180 -12.31 -9.64 -26.72
C ASP A 180 -13.11 -8.98 -27.87
N GLU A 181 -13.89 -7.93 -27.61
CA GLU A 181 -14.57 -7.12 -28.63
C GLU A 181 -13.58 -6.31 -29.48
N THR A 182 -12.32 -6.20 -29.05
CA THR A 182 -11.28 -5.53 -29.83
C THR A 182 -10.74 -6.48 -30.89
N SER A 183 -10.76 -6.06 -32.16
CA SER A 183 -10.17 -6.87 -33.25
C SER A 183 -8.69 -7.13 -32.98
N LEU A 184 -8.20 -8.31 -33.34
CA LEU A 184 -6.81 -8.72 -33.11
C LEU A 184 -5.78 -7.72 -33.67
N LEU A 185 -6.10 -7.07 -34.79
CA LEU A 185 -5.24 -6.06 -35.42
C LEU A 185 -5.23 -4.71 -34.68
N ALA A 186 -6.26 -4.43 -33.87
CA ALA A 186 -6.35 -3.22 -33.05
C ALA A 186 -5.84 -3.43 -31.61
N LEU A 187 -5.45 -4.65 -31.23
CA LEU A 187 -4.86 -4.94 -29.93
C LEU A 187 -3.42 -4.41 -29.86
N ASP A 188 -3.26 -3.32 -29.14
CA ASP A 188 -1.93 -2.73 -28.85
C ASP A 188 -1.36 -3.24 -27.53
N ILE A 189 -0.13 -2.84 -27.22
CA ILE A 189 0.59 -3.23 -25.99
C ILE A 189 -0.14 -2.74 -24.73
N LEU A 190 -0.85 -1.61 -24.80
CA LEU A 190 -1.56 -1.04 -23.67
C LEU A 190 -2.73 -1.93 -23.25
N LEU A 191 -3.51 -2.42 -24.22
CA LEU A 191 -4.65 -3.31 -23.99
C LEU A 191 -4.20 -4.67 -23.43
N TRP A 192 -3.15 -5.27 -24.02
CA TRP A 192 -2.56 -6.49 -23.52
C TRP A 192 -2.08 -6.35 -22.06
N ASN A 193 -1.33 -5.29 -21.77
CA ASN A 193 -0.85 -5.05 -20.40
C ASN A 193 -1.99 -4.75 -19.41
N SER A 194 -3.06 -4.07 -19.86
CA SER A 194 -4.20 -3.76 -19.02
C SER A 194 -4.99 -5.00 -18.62
N ILE A 195 -5.25 -5.92 -19.55
CA ILE A 195 -5.97 -7.16 -19.23
C ILE A 195 -5.10 -8.12 -18.40
N ILE A 196 -3.81 -8.22 -18.69
CA ILE A 196 -2.86 -9.00 -17.86
C ILE A 196 -2.84 -8.45 -16.44
N ALA A 197 -2.76 -7.13 -16.26
CA ALA A 197 -2.80 -6.49 -14.94
C ALA A 197 -4.13 -6.72 -14.22
N ALA A 198 -5.25 -6.75 -14.94
CA ALA A 198 -6.57 -7.06 -14.40
C ALA A 198 -6.62 -8.47 -13.80
N TYR A 199 -6.13 -9.47 -14.51
CA TYR A 199 -6.08 -10.85 -14.01
C TYR A 199 -5.08 -11.04 -12.87
N ILE A 200 -3.94 -10.31 -12.88
CA ILE A 200 -2.99 -10.29 -11.77
C ILE A 200 -3.66 -9.73 -10.50
N PHE A 201 -4.41 -8.63 -10.62
CA PHE A 201 -5.10 -8.00 -9.50
C PHE A 201 -6.09 -8.95 -8.80
N HIS A 202 -6.73 -9.84 -9.57
CA HIS A 202 -7.66 -10.86 -9.05
C HIS A 202 -6.99 -12.19 -8.68
N GLY A 203 -5.67 -12.30 -8.78
CA GLY A 203 -4.94 -13.53 -8.47
C GLY A 203 -5.18 -14.70 -9.44
N CYS A 204 -5.69 -14.42 -10.64
CA CYS A 204 -6.02 -15.41 -11.66
C CYS A 204 -4.77 -15.73 -12.52
N TRP A 205 -3.76 -16.34 -11.92
CA TRP A 205 -2.44 -16.54 -12.52
C TRP A 205 -2.45 -17.39 -13.79
N VAL A 206 -3.32 -18.41 -13.86
CA VAL A 206 -3.44 -19.29 -15.03
C VAL A 206 -3.89 -18.49 -16.25
N GLU A 207 -4.84 -17.58 -16.08
CA GLU A 207 -5.32 -16.73 -17.18
C GLU A 207 -4.26 -15.74 -17.63
N VAL A 208 -3.43 -15.23 -16.73
CA VAL A 208 -2.27 -14.37 -17.07
C VAL A 208 -1.32 -15.12 -18.03
N LEU A 209 -1.01 -16.37 -17.73
CA LEU A 209 -0.15 -17.20 -18.59
C LEU A 209 -0.80 -17.51 -19.94
N ARG A 210 -2.12 -17.79 -19.94
CA ARG A 210 -2.88 -18.02 -21.17
C ARG A 210 -2.88 -16.78 -22.07
N LEU A 211 -3.13 -15.58 -21.51
CA LEU A 211 -3.11 -14.32 -22.22
C LEU A 211 -1.71 -14.02 -22.77
N PHE A 212 -0.67 -14.25 -21.99
CA PHE A 212 0.70 -14.07 -22.46
C PHE A 212 1.05 -15.01 -23.63
N CYS A 213 0.66 -16.29 -23.53
CA CYS A 213 0.83 -17.24 -24.63
C CYS A 213 0.05 -16.81 -25.88
N LYS A 214 -1.21 -16.34 -25.71
CA LYS A 214 -2.04 -15.80 -26.81
C LYS A 214 -1.36 -14.58 -27.47
N MET A 215 -0.86 -13.63 -26.67
CA MET A 215 -0.15 -12.46 -27.15
C MET A 215 1.08 -12.85 -28.01
N VAL A 216 1.88 -13.78 -27.51
CA VAL A 216 3.07 -14.26 -28.20
C VAL A 216 2.71 -15.05 -29.47
N SER A 217 1.64 -15.86 -29.47
CA SER A 217 1.21 -16.65 -30.63
C SER A 217 0.58 -15.79 -31.72
N VAL A 218 -0.15 -14.76 -31.36
CA VAL A 218 -0.72 -13.79 -32.31
C VAL A 218 0.36 -12.98 -33.01
N GLY A 219 1.43 -12.62 -32.28
CA GLY A 219 2.63 -12.01 -32.84
C GLY A 219 2.46 -10.60 -33.45
N VAL A 220 1.29 -9.96 -33.28
CA VAL A 220 1.03 -8.59 -33.78
C VAL A 220 1.82 -7.56 -33.00
N VAL A 221 1.95 -7.77 -31.68
CA VAL A 221 2.70 -6.88 -30.77
C VAL A 221 3.67 -7.68 -29.93
N ALA A 222 4.92 -7.24 -29.89
CA ALA A 222 5.94 -7.88 -29.04
C ALA A 222 5.74 -7.52 -27.56
N PRO A 223 5.89 -8.50 -26.63
CA PRO A 223 5.88 -8.21 -25.20
C PRO A 223 7.00 -7.24 -24.82
N THR A 224 6.69 -6.27 -23.97
CA THR A 224 7.66 -5.31 -23.41
C THR A 224 8.26 -5.81 -22.10
N GLU A 225 9.28 -5.12 -21.59
CA GLU A 225 9.86 -5.38 -20.26
C GLU A 225 8.79 -5.40 -19.17
N LEU A 226 7.81 -4.48 -19.24
CA LEU A 226 6.68 -4.43 -18.30
C LEU A 226 5.80 -5.69 -18.40
N THR A 227 5.52 -6.16 -19.61
CA THR A 227 4.75 -7.40 -19.84
C THR A 227 5.47 -8.59 -19.23
N TYR A 228 6.77 -8.74 -19.53
CA TYR A 228 7.58 -9.83 -18.98
C TYR A 228 7.68 -9.77 -17.45
N ALA A 229 7.93 -8.58 -16.86
CA ALA A 229 8.00 -8.42 -15.41
C ALA A 229 6.66 -8.81 -14.73
N SER A 230 5.53 -8.41 -15.31
CA SER A 230 4.20 -8.73 -14.82
C SER A 230 3.93 -10.24 -14.85
N VAL A 231 4.28 -10.91 -15.96
CA VAL A 231 4.10 -12.37 -16.11
C VAL A 231 5.04 -13.14 -15.18
N VAL A 232 6.30 -12.74 -15.06
CA VAL A 232 7.26 -13.35 -14.12
C VAL A 232 6.77 -13.25 -12.68
N ASN A 233 6.24 -12.08 -12.27
CA ASN A 233 5.67 -11.88 -10.94
C ASN A 233 4.44 -12.77 -10.71
N ALA A 234 3.60 -12.95 -11.73
CA ALA A 234 2.47 -13.87 -11.69
C ALA A 234 2.91 -15.33 -11.48
N CYS A 235 3.93 -15.79 -12.23
CA CYS A 235 4.54 -17.12 -12.04
C CYS A 235 5.06 -17.32 -10.61
N GLY A 236 5.72 -16.29 -10.05
CA GLY A 236 6.22 -16.34 -8.67
C GLY A 236 5.10 -16.42 -7.62
N SER A 237 3.95 -15.82 -7.89
CA SER A 237 2.80 -15.85 -6.99
C SER A 237 1.99 -17.13 -7.08
N SER A 238 1.98 -17.80 -8.25
CA SER A 238 1.35 -19.10 -8.46
C SER A 238 2.23 -20.30 -8.07
N GLY A 239 3.54 -20.06 -7.85
CA GLY A 239 4.51 -21.14 -7.63
C GLY A 239 4.88 -21.92 -8.89
N GLU A 240 4.53 -21.44 -10.08
CA GLU A 240 4.73 -22.09 -11.37
C GLU A 240 6.16 -21.91 -11.91
N GLU A 241 7.12 -22.61 -11.30
CA GLU A 241 8.55 -22.49 -11.64
C GLU A 241 8.83 -22.80 -13.10
N LYS A 242 8.21 -23.83 -13.66
CA LYS A 242 8.44 -24.26 -15.06
C LYS A 242 8.08 -23.17 -16.07
N TYR A 243 6.89 -22.56 -15.90
CA TYR A 243 6.45 -21.48 -16.79
C TYR A 243 7.33 -20.25 -16.64
N GLY A 244 7.69 -19.87 -15.41
CA GLY A 244 8.59 -18.75 -15.17
C GLY A 244 9.97 -18.96 -15.79
N ALA A 245 10.52 -20.18 -15.76
CA ALA A 245 11.77 -20.52 -16.43
C ALA A 245 11.67 -20.43 -17.97
N MET A 246 10.51 -20.82 -18.56
CA MET A 246 10.25 -20.63 -19.99
C MET A 246 10.20 -19.12 -20.35
N VAL A 247 9.54 -18.31 -19.52
CA VAL A 247 9.49 -16.85 -19.71
C VAL A 247 10.89 -16.24 -19.59
N HIS A 248 11.68 -16.68 -18.61
CA HIS A 248 13.09 -16.28 -18.45
C HIS A 248 13.90 -16.60 -19.70
N GLY A 249 13.76 -17.80 -20.28
CA GLY A 249 14.43 -18.16 -21.55
C GLY A 249 14.04 -17.24 -22.72
N ARG A 250 12.78 -16.76 -22.78
CA ARG A 250 12.34 -15.78 -23.78
C ARG A 250 12.94 -14.40 -23.54
N ILE A 251 13.04 -13.95 -22.29
CA ILE A 251 13.68 -12.68 -21.90
C ILE A 251 15.14 -12.66 -22.41
N ILE A 252 15.88 -13.76 -22.18
CA ILE A 252 17.26 -13.89 -22.66
C ILE A 252 17.32 -13.83 -24.19
N LYS A 253 16.43 -14.56 -24.89
CA LYS A 253 16.38 -14.55 -26.37
C LYS A 253 15.99 -13.17 -26.93
N ALA A 254 15.19 -12.39 -26.20
CA ALA A 254 14.82 -11.04 -26.59
C ALA A 254 15.91 -10.00 -26.29
N GLY A 255 17.01 -10.38 -25.63
CA GLY A 255 18.11 -9.47 -25.28
C GLY A 255 17.74 -8.37 -24.30
N LEU A 256 16.73 -8.60 -23.45
CA LEU A 256 16.25 -7.61 -22.50
C LEU A 256 17.10 -7.63 -21.22
N GLU A 257 17.76 -6.51 -20.91
CA GLU A 257 18.71 -6.39 -19.79
C GLU A 257 18.32 -5.34 -18.75
N ALA A 258 17.05 -4.91 -18.74
CA ALA A 258 16.59 -3.90 -17.80
C ALA A 258 16.67 -4.39 -16.35
N THR A 259 17.21 -3.57 -15.44
CA THR A 259 17.39 -3.90 -14.01
C THR A 259 16.08 -4.29 -13.32
N ASN A 260 14.98 -3.61 -13.64
CA ASN A 260 13.65 -3.93 -13.09
C ASN A 260 13.18 -5.34 -13.48
N LEU A 261 13.47 -5.78 -14.68
CA LEU A 261 13.13 -7.12 -15.16
C LEU A 261 13.98 -8.19 -14.46
N TRP A 262 15.28 -7.93 -14.30
CA TRP A 262 16.17 -8.81 -13.54
C TRP A 262 15.77 -8.90 -12.06
N ASN A 263 15.35 -7.78 -11.44
CA ASN A 263 14.79 -7.75 -10.09
C ASN A 263 13.53 -8.62 -9.96
N SER A 264 12.66 -8.60 -10.97
CA SER A 264 11.47 -9.46 -11.02
C SER A 264 11.84 -10.95 -11.12
N LEU A 265 12.87 -11.30 -11.88
CA LEU A 265 13.38 -12.68 -11.96
C LEU A 265 14.02 -13.14 -10.66
N VAL A 266 14.80 -12.29 -9.97
CA VAL A 266 15.36 -12.59 -8.65
C VAL A 266 14.22 -12.86 -7.64
N THR A 267 13.19 -12.00 -7.64
CA THR A 267 12.00 -12.17 -6.78
C THR A 267 11.25 -13.46 -7.10
N PHE A 268 11.10 -13.78 -8.39
CA PHE A 268 10.43 -15.00 -8.85
C PHE A 268 11.15 -16.26 -8.34
N TYR A 269 12.45 -16.40 -8.63
CA TYR A 269 13.20 -17.56 -8.17
C TYR A 269 13.30 -17.65 -6.65
N GLY A 270 13.35 -16.50 -5.96
CA GLY A 270 13.26 -16.44 -4.49
C GLY A 270 11.94 -17.02 -3.97
N LYS A 271 10.81 -16.61 -4.54
CA LYS A 271 9.47 -17.14 -4.18
C LYS A 271 9.33 -18.63 -4.49
N CYS A 272 9.85 -19.10 -5.61
CA CYS A 272 9.88 -20.54 -5.96
C CYS A 272 10.85 -21.36 -5.09
N GLY A 273 11.71 -20.68 -4.30
CA GLY A 273 12.67 -21.33 -3.39
C GLY A 273 14.00 -21.69 -4.03
N ASN A 274 14.22 -21.26 -5.23
CA ASN A 274 15.46 -21.50 -5.95
C ASN A 274 16.46 -20.36 -5.70
N LEU A 275 16.98 -20.30 -4.44
CA LEU A 275 17.92 -19.25 -4.03
C LEU A 275 19.21 -19.26 -4.84
N GLN A 276 19.62 -20.42 -5.35
CA GLN A 276 20.83 -20.53 -6.18
C GLN A 276 20.69 -19.74 -7.47
N HIS A 277 19.58 -19.94 -8.22
CA HIS A 277 19.31 -19.16 -9.42
C HIS A 277 19.07 -17.68 -9.13
N ALA A 278 18.34 -17.37 -8.04
CA ALA A 278 18.13 -15.99 -7.61
C ALA A 278 19.47 -15.27 -7.35
N SER A 279 20.41 -15.93 -6.66
CA SER A 279 21.75 -15.39 -6.37
C SER A 279 22.58 -15.21 -7.66
N GLN A 280 22.56 -16.18 -8.58
CA GLN A 280 23.26 -16.06 -9.86
C GLN A 280 22.75 -14.86 -10.67
N LEU A 281 21.43 -14.65 -10.73
CA LEU A 281 20.84 -13.52 -11.42
C LEU A 281 21.18 -12.19 -10.73
N PHE A 282 21.09 -12.17 -9.39
CA PHE A 282 21.47 -11.00 -8.60
C PHE A 282 22.92 -10.58 -8.85
N GLU A 283 23.86 -11.51 -8.91
CA GLU A 283 25.27 -11.17 -9.18
C GLU A 283 25.47 -10.64 -10.60
N ARG A 284 24.67 -11.07 -11.57
CA ARG A 284 24.70 -10.58 -12.95
C ARG A 284 24.24 -9.13 -13.13
N ILE A 285 23.43 -8.60 -12.20
CA ILE A 285 22.99 -7.20 -12.27
C ILE A 285 24.23 -6.30 -12.10
N SER A 286 24.59 -5.59 -13.16
CA SER A 286 25.79 -4.73 -13.18
C SER A 286 25.69 -3.57 -12.21
N ARG A 287 24.52 -2.91 -12.12
CA ARG A 287 24.24 -1.82 -11.20
C ARG A 287 23.03 -2.18 -10.33
N LYS A 288 23.31 -2.69 -9.15
CA LYS A 288 22.30 -3.07 -8.18
C LYS A 288 21.69 -1.84 -7.52
N ASP A 289 20.38 -1.68 -7.63
CA ASP A 289 19.61 -0.65 -6.95
C ASP A 289 19.02 -1.18 -5.61
N VAL A 290 18.34 -0.34 -4.85
CA VAL A 290 17.71 -0.74 -3.59
C VAL A 290 16.70 -1.88 -3.78
N VAL A 291 16.04 -1.95 -4.95
CA VAL A 291 15.07 -3.00 -5.27
C VAL A 291 15.76 -4.34 -5.47
N SER A 292 16.92 -4.35 -6.15
CA SER A 292 17.76 -5.55 -6.33
C SER A 292 18.18 -6.16 -4.99
N TRP A 293 18.70 -5.33 -4.09
CA TRP A 293 19.08 -5.75 -2.74
C TRP A 293 17.89 -6.26 -1.94
N ASN A 294 16.78 -5.54 -1.94
CA ASN A 294 15.56 -5.94 -1.23
C ASN A 294 15.00 -7.27 -1.75
N ALA A 295 15.01 -7.50 -3.06
CA ALA A 295 14.55 -8.75 -3.64
C ALA A 295 15.36 -9.95 -3.11
N MET A 296 16.69 -9.82 -3.05
CA MET A 296 17.55 -10.91 -2.58
C MET A 296 17.50 -11.07 -1.04
N ILE A 297 17.43 -9.98 -0.28
CA ILE A 297 17.25 -10.03 1.18
C ILE A 297 15.92 -10.71 1.53
N ALA A 298 14.81 -10.33 0.87
CA ALA A 298 13.50 -10.92 1.10
C ALA A 298 13.45 -12.39 0.69
N ALA A 299 14.11 -12.79 -0.41
CA ALA A 299 14.20 -14.18 -0.82
C ALA A 299 14.87 -15.06 0.23
N ASN A 300 15.98 -14.58 0.83
CA ASN A 300 16.65 -15.30 1.91
C ASN A 300 15.83 -15.33 3.19
N GLU A 301 15.17 -14.21 3.55
CA GLU A 301 14.29 -14.14 4.73
C GLU A 301 13.14 -15.14 4.63
N GLN A 302 12.43 -15.20 3.49
CA GLN A 302 11.30 -16.11 3.27
C GLN A 302 11.68 -17.60 3.35
N ARG A 303 12.96 -17.93 3.11
CA ARG A 303 13.50 -19.28 3.23
C ARG A 303 14.10 -19.58 4.61
N GLY A 304 14.04 -18.64 5.53
CA GLY A 304 14.64 -18.79 6.86
C GLY A 304 16.15 -18.63 6.89
N GLU A 305 16.77 -18.22 5.77
CA GLU A 305 18.21 -17.99 5.62
C GLU A 305 18.59 -16.59 6.16
N GLY A 306 18.24 -16.32 7.41
CA GLY A 306 18.38 -14.99 8.02
C GLY A 306 19.82 -14.50 8.11
N GLU A 307 20.80 -15.39 8.31
CA GLU A 307 22.23 -15.05 8.32
C GLU A 307 22.69 -14.54 6.94
N ASN A 308 22.22 -15.18 5.87
CA ASN A 308 22.51 -14.75 4.51
C ASN A 308 21.88 -13.39 4.20
N ALA A 309 20.63 -13.15 4.67
CA ALA A 309 19.97 -11.84 4.56
C ALA A 309 20.78 -10.74 5.26
N LEU A 310 21.31 -10.99 6.46
CA LEU A 310 22.22 -10.08 7.17
C LEU A 310 23.54 -9.85 6.44
N GLY A 311 24.10 -10.90 5.85
CA GLY A 311 25.31 -10.82 5.01
C GLY A 311 25.10 -9.91 3.80
N LEU A 312 23.96 -10.03 3.12
CA LEU A 312 23.56 -9.17 2.01
C LEU A 312 23.40 -7.71 2.44
N PHE A 313 22.79 -7.46 3.59
CA PHE A 313 22.66 -6.11 4.13
C PHE A 313 24.01 -5.46 4.40
N ARG A 314 24.95 -6.19 5.01
CA ARG A 314 26.33 -5.70 5.22
C ARG A 314 27.05 -5.41 3.91
N ARG A 315 26.82 -6.21 2.85
CA ARG A 315 27.33 -5.96 1.50
C ARG A 315 26.70 -4.70 0.91
N MET A 316 25.37 -4.54 1.01
CA MET A 316 24.63 -3.35 0.54
C MET A 316 25.19 -2.04 1.10
N LEU A 317 25.56 -2.03 2.39
CA LEU A 317 26.14 -0.85 3.05
C LEU A 317 27.57 -0.51 2.60
N LYS A 318 28.29 -1.46 1.98
CA LYS A 318 29.68 -1.31 1.56
C LYS A 318 29.85 -1.02 0.07
N VAL A 319 28.77 -1.06 -0.71
CA VAL A 319 28.84 -0.81 -2.17
C VAL A 319 29.08 0.67 -2.45
N GLU A 320 29.89 0.94 -3.48
CA GLU A 320 30.14 2.29 -3.99
C GLU A 320 29.55 2.42 -5.41
N PRO A 321 28.69 3.42 -5.67
CA PRO A 321 28.15 4.42 -4.73
C PRO A 321 27.20 3.77 -3.70
N PRO A 322 27.08 4.33 -2.48
CA PRO A 322 26.30 3.74 -1.41
C PRO A 322 24.82 3.64 -1.75
N VAL A 323 24.25 2.46 -1.57
CA VAL A 323 22.80 2.22 -1.72
C VAL A 323 22.12 2.40 -0.37
N GLN A 324 21.24 3.39 -0.27
CA GLN A 324 20.54 3.68 0.98
C GLN A 324 19.45 2.64 1.25
N PRO A 325 19.47 1.94 2.40
CA PRO A 325 18.39 1.07 2.83
C PRO A 325 17.08 1.87 3.02
N ASN A 326 15.98 1.26 2.68
CA ASN A 326 14.67 1.86 2.83
C ASN A 326 13.76 1.03 3.78
N ARG A 327 12.51 1.46 3.93
CA ARG A 327 11.49 0.77 4.74
C ARG A 327 11.43 -0.73 4.44
N VAL A 328 11.41 -1.13 3.15
CA VAL A 328 11.30 -2.55 2.75
C VAL A 328 12.50 -3.35 3.22
N THR A 329 13.71 -2.78 3.08
CA THR A 329 14.95 -3.38 3.58
C THR A 329 14.83 -3.73 5.07
N PHE A 330 14.41 -2.76 5.89
CA PHE A 330 14.35 -2.96 7.35
C PHE A 330 13.22 -3.90 7.77
N LEU A 331 12.07 -3.91 7.10
CA LEU A 331 11.00 -4.87 7.39
C LEU A 331 11.46 -6.31 7.15
N SER A 332 12.11 -6.60 6.02
CA SER A 332 12.66 -7.93 5.74
C SER A 332 13.76 -8.33 6.72
N LEU A 333 14.64 -7.39 7.08
CA LEU A 333 15.71 -7.66 8.05
C LEU A 333 15.18 -7.90 9.47
N LEU A 334 14.19 -7.10 9.92
CA LEU A 334 13.56 -7.31 11.23
C LEU A 334 12.83 -8.64 11.30
N SER A 335 12.19 -9.08 10.21
CA SER A 335 11.61 -10.43 10.12
C SER A 335 12.68 -11.50 10.23
N ALA A 336 13.79 -11.38 9.49
CA ALA A 336 14.90 -12.32 9.50
C ALA A 336 15.52 -12.46 10.90
N VAL A 337 15.86 -11.34 11.57
CA VAL A 337 16.45 -11.38 12.93
C VAL A 337 15.46 -11.85 13.99
N SER A 338 14.15 -11.62 13.77
CA SER A 338 13.09 -12.14 14.62
C SER A 338 12.98 -13.66 14.53
N GLY A 339 13.16 -14.24 13.34
CA GLY A 339 13.20 -15.69 13.12
C GLY A 339 14.39 -16.34 13.80
N LEU A 340 15.56 -15.67 13.75
CA LEU A 340 16.79 -16.15 14.38
C LEU A 340 16.87 -15.85 15.90
N SER A 341 15.98 -15.04 16.44
CA SER A 341 16.08 -14.46 17.79
C SER A 341 17.43 -13.77 18.04
N ALA A 342 18.02 -13.17 16.99
CA ALA A 342 19.38 -12.60 16.99
C ALA A 342 19.39 -11.19 17.59
N LEU A 343 19.31 -11.08 18.92
CA LEU A 343 19.17 -9.81 19.65
C LEU A 343 20.25 -8.78 19.30
N ARG A 344 21.52 -9.21 19.19
CA ARG A 344 22.63 -8.30 18.88
C ARG A 344 22.46 -7.66 17.50
N CYS A 345 22.21 -8.48 16.47
CA CYS A 345 22.01 -7.99 15.11
C CYS A 345 20.77 -7.08 15.00
N GLY A 346 19.69 -7.43 15.69
CA GLY A 346 18.50 -6.61 15.71
C GLY A 346 18.69 -5.24 16.38
N ARG A 347 19.54 -5.16 17.42
CA ARG A 347 19.94 -3.87 18.02
C ARG A 347 20.76 -3.00 17.05
N GLU A 348 21.65 -3.61 16.26
CA GLU A 348 22.40 -2.92 15.20
C GLU A 348 21.44 -2.36 14.13
N ILE A 349 20.48 -3.18 13.68
CA ILE A 349 19.43 -2.76 12.73
C ILE A 349 18.59 -1.61 13.31
N HIS A 350 18.16 -1.71 14.56
CA HIS A 350 17.41 -0.66 15.24
C HIS A 350 18.20 0.66 15.30
N ALA A 351 19.51 0.61 15.56
CA ALA A 351 20.37 1.78 15.52
C ALA A 351 20.47 2.40 14.11
N HIS A 352 20.43 1.61 13.03
CA HIS A 352 20.34 2.12 11.66
C HIS A 352 19.00 2.79 11.38
N ILE A 353 17.89 2.16 11.80
CA ILE A 353 16.53 2.73 11.69
C ILE A 353 16.47 4.11 12.36
N PHE A 354 17.02 4.21 13.59
CA PHE A 354 17.08 5.46 14.35
C PHE A 354 17.87 6.55 13.61
N ARG A 355 19.07 6.23 13.10
CA ARG A 355 19.92 7.17 12.35
C ARG A 355 19.24 7.70 11.08
N LEU A 356 18.37 6.91 10.45
CA LEU A 356 17.61 7.30 9.26
C LEU A 356 16.25 7.93 9.59
N SER A 357 15.94 8.16 10.87
CA SER A 357 14.66 8.71 11.35
C SER A 357 13.43 7.94 10.87
N LEU A 358 13.56 6.63 10.66
CA LEU A 358 12.48 5.75 10.20
C LEU A 358 11.62 5.21 11.35
N GLU A 359 11.91 5.57 12.60
CA GLU A 359 11.11 5.19 13.79
C GLU A 359 9.69 5.80 13.77
N VAL A 360 9.44 6.80 12.92
CA VAL A 360 8.12 7.41 12.74
C VAL A 360 7.18 6.49 11.92
N ASP A 361 7.76 5.55 11.16
CA ASP A 361 6.97 4.58 10.38
C ASP A 361 6.36 3.52 11.30
N THR A 362 5.04 3.50 11.39
CA THR A 362 4.29 2.58 12.25
C THR A 362 4.58 1.11 11.95
N SER A 363 4.79 0.75 10.66
CA SER A 363 5.08 -0.65 10.27
C SER A 363 6.44 -1.10 10.76
N ILE A 364 7.46 -0.24 10.67
CA ILE A 364 8.80 -0.53 11.21
C ILE A 364 8.74 -0.66 12.73
N THR A 365 8.01 0.24 13.39
CA THR A 365 7.86 0.24 14.85
C THR A 365 7.11 -1.01 15.32
N ASN A 366 6.06 -1.45 14.63
CA ASN A 366 5.35 -2.70 14.91
C ASN A 366 6.26 -3.93 14.73
N SER A 367 7.13 -3.91 13.71
CA SER A 367 8.13 -4.97 13.51
C SER A 367 9.20 -4.98 14.60
N LEU A 368 9.63 -3.83 15.11
CA LEU A 368 10.55 -3.72 16.26
C LEU A 368 9.90 -4.26 17.55
N ILE A 369 8.62 -3.95 17.81
CA ILE A 369 7.87 -4.49 18.95
C ILE A 369 7.86 -6.03 18.86
N THR A 370 7.52 -6.58 17.71
CA THR A 370 7.51 -8.03 17.45
C THR A 370 8.88 -8.64 17.63
N PHE A 371 9.93 -8.02 17.10
CA PHE A 371 11.31 -8.47 17.22
C PHE A 371 11.76 -8.56 18.69
N TYR A 372 11.62 -7.46 19.46
CA TYR A 372 12.02 -7.46 20.87
C TYR A 372 11.20 -8.43 21.71
N SER A 373 9.90 -8.58 21.39
CA SER A 373 9.04 -9.57 22.06
C SER A 373 9.51 -11.01 21.82
N LYS A 374 9.89 -11.37 20.59
CA LYS A 374 10.45 -12.69 20.24
C LYS A 374 11.81 -12.94 20.91
N CYS A 375 12.61 -11.90 21.08
CA CYS A 375 13.87 -11.96 21.81
C CYS A 375 13.70 -11.95 23.35
N ARG A 376 12.48 -12.04 23.89
CA ARG A 376 12.13 -11.96 25.31
C ARG A 376 12.45 -10.62 26.00
N GLU A 377 12.78 -9.60 25.24
CA GLU A 377 13.03 -8.22 25.69
C GLU A 377 11.73 -7.39 25.72
N VAL A 378 10.68 -7.93 26.38
CA VAL A 378 9.33 -7.35 26.39
C VAL A 378 9.31 -5.93 26.98
N GLY A 379 10.23 -5.63 27.90
CA GLY A 379 10.40 -4.28 28.46
C GLY A 379 10.75 -3.26 27.37
N LYS A 380 11.65 -3.63 26.44
CA LYS A 380 12.04 -2.77 25.32
C LYS A 380 10.92 -2.65 24.29
N ALA A 381 10.22 -3.75 24.00
CA ALA A 381 9.03 -3.73 23.14
C ALA A 381 7.97 -2.75 23.67
N ARG A 382 7.70 -2.79 25.00
CA ARG A 382 6.79 -1.87 25.67
C ARG A 382 7.25 -0.41 25.56
N GLU A 383 8.53 -0.13 25.79
CA GLU A 383 9.07 1.23 25.66
C GLU A 383 8.82 1.80 24.27
N ILE A 384 9.07 1.01 23.21
CA ILE A 384 8.82 1.39 21.83
C ILE A 384 7.32 1.61 21.59
N PHE A 385 6.47 0.72 22.09
CA PHE A 385 5.01 0.85 21.98
C PHE A 385 4.48 2.13 22.65
N GLU A 386 4.98 2.47 23.84
CA GLU A 386 4.52 3.67 24.56
C GLU A 386 4.96 4.98 23.89
N ARG A 387 6.03 4.97 23.10
CA ARG A 387 6.52 6.13 22.32
C ARG A 387 5.68 6.41 21.06
N LEU A 388 4.87 5.44 20.59
CA LEU A 388 4.01 5.65 19.43
C LEU A 388 2.96 6.73 19.71
N LEU A 389 2.93 7.78 18.89
CA LEU A 389 1.94 8.85 18.97
C LEU A 389 0.55 8.36 18.56
N LEU A 390 0.49 7.60 17.47
CA LEU A 390 -0.73 6.97 16.95
C LEU A 390 -0.53 5.45 16.94
N ARG A 391 -1.41 4.73 17.61
CA ARG A 391 -1.40 3.27 17.68
C ARG A 391 -2.54 2.74 16.82
N ASP A 392 -2.20 2.05 15.75
CA ASP A 392 -3.16 1.30 14.94
C ASP A 392 -3.46 -0.07 15.57
N ILE A 393 -4.44 -0.78 15.02
CA ILE A 393 -4.81 -2.13 15.51
C ILE A 393 -3.62 -3.09 15.47
N ILE A 394 -2.71 -2.94 14.49
CA ILE A 394 -1.52 -3.79 14.35
C ILE A 394 -0.55 -3.53 15.51
N SER A 395 -0.39 -2.26 15.93
CA SER A 395 0.46 -1.90 17.08
C SER A 395 -0.03 -2.56 18.37
N TRP A 396 -1.34 -2.50 18.62
CA TRP A 396 -1.95 -3.16 19.77
C TRP A 396 -1.80 -4.68 19.70
N ASN A 397 -2.06 -5.29 18.56
CA ASN A 397 -1.92 -6.72 18.35
C ASN A 397 -0.47 -7.21 18.50
N SER A 398 0.50 -6.43 18.02
CA SER A 398 1.93 -6.76 18.18
C SER A 398 2.33 -6.78 19.67
N MET A 399 1.81 -5.85 20.47
CA MET A 399 2.11 -5.82 21.90
C MET A 399 1.34 -6.88 22.68
N LEU A 400 0.08 -7.16 22.31
CA LEU A 400 -0.72 -8.27 22.87
C LEU A 400 -0.01 -9.60 22.64
N ALA A 401 0.40 -9.88 21.39
CA ALA A 401 1.14 -11.09 21.05
C ALA A 401 2.49 -11.17 21.79
N GLY A 402 3.15 -10.03 21.95
CA GLY A 402 4.39 -9.96 22.72
C GLY A 402 4.22 -10.39 24.18
N TYR A 403 3.17 -9.94 24.85
CA TYR A 403 2.88 -10.37 26.23
C TYR A 403 2.41 -11.82 26.30
N GLU A 404 1.56 -12.26 25.34
CA GLU A 404 1.07 -13.64 25.29
C GLU A 404 2.20 -14.65 25.10
N GLN A 405 3.11 -14.40 24.13
CA GLN A 405 4.26 -15.26 23.84
C GLN A 405 5.25 -15.35 25.01
N ASN A 406 5.36 -14.29 25.79
CA ASN A 406 6.25 -14.23 26.96
C ASN A 406 5.55 -14.56 28.28
N GLU A 407 4.37 -15.19 28.22
CA GLU A 407 3.63 -15.70 29.40
C GLU A 407 3.30 -14.62 30.45
N GLN A 408 3.07 -13.37 29.98
CA GLN A 408 2.71 -12.22 30.82
C GLN A 408 1.20 -11.93 30.73
N GLN A 409 0.35 -12.91 31.09
CA GLN A 409 -1.11 -12.87 30.90
C GLN A 409 -1.74 -11.62 31.53
N GLY A 410 -1.36 -11.25 32.76
CA GLY A 410 -1.87 -10.06 33.43
C GLY A 410 -1.71 -8.80 32.59
N ARG A 411 -0.48 -8.59 32.06
CA ARG A 411 -0.18 -7.45 31.20
C ARG A 411 -0.89 -7.52 29.84
N CYS A 412 -1.09 -8.74 29.31
CA CYS A 412 -1.85 -8.95 28.09
C CYS A 412 -3.30 -8.46 28.23
N PHE A 413 -3.98 -8.82 29.33
CA PHE A 413 -5.32 -8.34 29.64
C PHE A 413 -5.36 -6.84 29.91
N ASP A 414 -4.35 -6.26 30.57
CA ASP A 414 -4.28 -4.83 30.83
C ASP A 414 -4.12 -4.02 29.52
N ILE A 415 -3.30 -4.47 28.60
CA ILE A 415 -3.13 -3.85 27.27
C ILE A 415 -4.42 -3.98 26.46
N PHE A 416 -5.10 -5.13 26.50
CA PHE A 416 -6.39 -5.32 25.83
C PHE A 416 -7.45 -4.35 26.38
N LYS A 417 -7.53 -4.19 27.70
CA LYS A 417 -8.41 -3.20 28.33
C LYS A 417 -8.08 -1.77 27.88
N ARG A 418 -6.79 -1.41 27.81
CA ARG A 418 -6.35 -0.09 27.31
C ARG A 418 -6.73 0.13 25.85
N MET A 419 -6.60 -0.88 24.98
CA MET A 419 -7.04 -0.85 23.59
C MET A 419 -8.52 -0.50 23.48
N MET A 420 -9.38 -1.21 24.24
CA MET A 420 -10.82 -0.95 24.29
C MET A 420 -11.14 0.47 24.78
N LEU A 421 -10.46 0.95 25.83
CA LEU A 421 -10.64 2.30 26.38
C LEU A 421 -10.16 3.39 25.39
N SER A 422 -9.24 3.07 24.49
CA SER A 422 -8.78 3.99 23.43
C SER A 422 -9.76 4.05 22.24
N GLY A 423 -10.89 3.36 22.28
CA GLY A 423 -11.90 3.34 21.23
C GLY A 423 -11.54 2.48 20.01
N ILE A 424 -10.48 1.67 20.11
CA ILE A 424 -10.07 0.73 19.04
C ILE A 424 -10.83 -0.58 19.24
N GLU A 425 -11.65 -0.96 18.28
CA GLU A 425 -12.37 -2.24 18.31
C GLU A 425 -11.42 -3.42 18.04
N PRO A 426 -11.47 -4.49 18.88
CA PRO A 426 -10.67 -5.69 18.68
C PRO A 426 -11.09 -6.41 17.39
N ASP A 427 -10.12 -6.84 16.62
CA ASP A 427 -10.33 -7.74 15.48
C ASP A 427 -10.23 -9.22 15.89
N SER A 428 -10.45 -10.12 14.94
CA SER A 428 -10.35 -11.57 15.16
C SER A 428 -8.97 -11.99 15.68
N HIS A 429 -7.92 -11.25 15.31
CA HIS A 429 -6.56 -11.53 15.77
C HIS A 429 -6.36 -11.14 17.24
N SER A 430 -6.80 -9.94 17.63
CA SER A 430 -6.80 -9.48 19.04
C SER A 430 -7.53 -10.48 19.94
N LEU A 431 -8.74 -10.93 19.51
CA LEU A 431 -9.55 -11.87 20.25
C LEU A 431 -8.90 -13.25 20.35
N THR A 432 -8.30 -13.73 19.29
CA THR A 432 -7.57 -15.01 19.31
C THR A 432 -6.41 -14.97 20.30
N ILE A 433 -5.62 -13.88 20.34
CA ILE A 433 -4.50 -13.72 21.27
C ILE A 433 -5.01 -13.72 22.70
N ILE A 434 -6.07 -12.99 23.04
CA ILE A 434 -6.56 -12.87 24.40
C ILE A 434 -7.17 -14.18 24.91
N PHE A 435 -7.85 -14.97 24.09
CA PHE A 435 -8.34 -16.30 24.46
C PHE A 435 -7.21 -17.31 24.61
N ASN A 436 -6.16 -17.22 23.79
CA ASN A 436 -4.94 -18.02 23.98
C ASN A 436 -4.25 -17.66 25.30
N ALA A 437 -4.13 -16.36 25.63
CA ALA A 437 -3.60 -15.93 26.92
C ALA A 437 -4.44 -16.44 28.10
N ALA A 438 -5.78 -16.40 27.99
CA ALA A 438 -6.68 -16.95 28.98
C ALA A 438 -6.49 -18.47 29.18
N SER A 439 -6.16 -19.20 28.11
CA SER A 439 -5.99 -20.65 28.15
C SER A 439 -4.63 -21.11 28.69
N ARG A 440 -3.60 -20.25 28.77
CA ARG A 440 -2.24 -20.67 29.17
C ARG A 440 -2.05 -20.89 30.67
N ASP A 441 -2.80 -20.22 31.52
CA ASP A 441 -2.66 -20.34 32.97
C ASP A 441 -3.53 -21.46 33.52
N SER A 442 -2.90 -22.53 33.93
CA SER A 442 -3.58 -23.70 34.53
C SER A 442 -4.02 -23.47 35.98
N SER A 443 -3.48 -22.45 36.67
CA SER A 443 -3.72 -22.16 38.08
C SER A 443 -4.69 -21.00 38.31
N GLY A 444 -5.07 -20.26 37.28
CA GLY A 444 -5.76 -18.98 37.39
C GLY A 444 -7.18 -18.97 36.86
N LEU A 445 -8.17 -19.36 37.65
CA LEU A 445 -9.59 -19.05 37.43
C LEU A 445 -9.85 -17.57 37.06
N ILE A 446 -8.92 -16.67 37.41
CA ILE A 446 -9.00 -15.23 37.16
C ILE A 446 -9.00 -14.94 35.65
N TYR A 447 -8.06 -15.52 34.89
CA TYR A 447 -7.96 -15.27 33.44
C TYR A 447 -9.06 -15.99 32.67
N PHE A 448 -9.49 -17.15 33.12
CA PHE A 448 -10.68 -17.81 32.59
C PHE A 448 -11.94 -16.96 32.79
N ARG A 449 -12.13 -16.37 33.98
CA ARG A 449 -13.26 -15.46 34.24
C ARG A 449 -13.26 -14.25 33.32
N ARG A 450 -12.08 -13.64 33.14
CA ARG A 450 -11.91 -12.54 32.17
C ARG A 450 -12.19 -12.98 30.72
N GLY A 451 -11.76 -14.18 30.34
CA GLY A 451 -12.09 -14.77 29.02
C GLY A 451 -13.59 -14.95 28.83
N LYS A 452 -14.33 -15.41 29.87
CA LYS A 452 -15.81 -15.47 29.83
C LYS A 452 -16.48 -14.10 29.69
N GLU A 453 -15.96 -13.07 30.35
CA GLU A 453 -16.46 -11.69 30.24
C GLU A 453 -16.28 -11.18 28.79
N ILE A 454 -15.13 -11.47 28.16
CA ILE A 454 -14.87 -11.12 26.75
C ILE A 454 -15.76 -11.92 25.81
N HIS A 455 -15.99 -13.22 26.07
CA HIS A 455 -16.95 -14.01 25.30
C HIS A 455 -18.35 -13.41 25.36
N GLY A 456 -18.85 -13.06 26.55
CA GLY A 456 -20.13 -12.37 26.69
C GLY A 456 -20.18 -10.97 26.05
N TYR A 457 -19.04 -10.27 25.95
CA TYR A 457 -18.94 -9.03 25.18
C TYR A 457 -19.10 -9.27 23.66
N ILE A 458 -18.46 -10.31 23.12
CA ILE A 458 -18.54 -10.68 21.71
C ILE A 458 -20.00 -11.05 21.37
N LEU A 459 -20.65 -11.92 22.14
CA LEU A 459 -22.03 -12.34 21.90
C LEU A 459 -23.02 -11.17 21.81
N ARG A 460 -22.79 -10.11 22.58
CA ARG A 460 -23.64 -8.90 22.55
C ARG A 460 -23.40 -7.99 21.34
N ARG A 461 -22.30 -8.17 20.61
CA ARG A 461 -21.90 -7.33 19.47
C ARG A 461 -21.86 -8.06 18.14
N ILE A 462 -22.13 -9.37 18.11
CA ILE A 462 -22.12 -10.15 16.88
C ILE A 462 -23.17 -9.60 15.92
N THR A 463 -22.68 -9.09 14.79
CA THR A 463 -23.47 -8.84 13.58
C THR A 463 -23.74 -10.17 12.85
N PRO A 464 -24.70 -10.26 11.91
CA PRO A 464 -25.19 -11.50 11.27
C PRO A 464 -24.13 -12.34 10.50
N GLY A 465 -22.84 -12.08 10.66
CA GLY A 465 -21.74 -12.80 10.02
C GLY A 465 -21.04 -13.87 10.90
N GLY A 466 -21.42 -14.01 12.17
CA GLY A 466 -20.80 -14.97 13.08
C GLY A 466 -19.37 -14.63 13.54
N VAL A 467 -18.83 -15.44 14.45
CA VAL A 467 -17.44 -15.34 14.94
C VAL A 467 -16.51 -16.04 13.97
N SER A 468 -15.32 -15.47 13.70
CA SER A 468 -14.35 -16.15 12.82
C SER A 468 -13.89 -17.49 13.40
N LEU A 469 -13.61 -18.46 12.54
CA LEU A 469 -13.17 -19.80 12.93
C LEU A 469 -11.94 -19.79 13.85
N SER A 470 -11.02 -18.84 13.66
CA SER A 470 -9.84 -18.70 14.51
C SER A 470 -10.19 -18.32 15.96
N VAL A 471 -11.17 -17.46 16.15
CA VAL A 471 -11.67 -17.04 17.48
C VAL A 471 -12.44 -18.17 18.12
N SER A 472 -13.34 -18.85 17.38
CA SER A 472 -14.07 -20.03 17.88
C SER A 472 -13.10 -21.12 18.35
N ASN A 473 -12.06 -21.44 17.58
CA ASN A 473 -11.05 -22.40 17.97
C ASN A 473 -10.28 -21.98 19.25
N ALA A 474 -9.95 -20.70 19.40
CA ALA A 474 -9.28 -20.19 20.60
C ALA A 474 -10.21 -20.25 21.84
N MET A 475 -11.50 -19.95 21.68
CA MET A 475 -12.51 -20.11 22.73
C MET A 475 -12.69 -21.57 23.13
N LEU A 476 -12.84 -22.48 22.16
CA LEU A 476 -12.93 -23.94 22.40
C LEU A 476 -11.74 -24.44 23.21
N LYS A 477 -10.51 -24.03 22.82
CA LYS A 477 -9.29 -24.37 23.55
C LYS A 477 -9.33 -23.85 24.99
N MET A 478 -9.79 -22.63 25.21
CA MET A 478 -9.93 -22.05 26.56
C MET A 478 -10.93 -22.86 27.39
N TYR A 479 -12.16 -23.12 26.92
CA TYR A 479 -13.18 -23.83 27.67
C TYR A 479 -12.78 -25.29 27.95
N ALA A 480 -12.21 -25.99 26.96
CA ALA A 480 -11.73 -27.36 27.11
C ALA A 480 -10.65 -27.48 28.19
N LYS A 481 -9.70 -26.54 28.22
CA LYS A 481 -8.63 -26.52 29.22
C LYS A 481 -9.11 -26.38 30.66
N PHE A 482 -10.20 -25.66 30.85
CA PHE A 482 -10.83 -25.48 32.18
C PHE A 482 -11.95 -26.52 32.46
N ASN A 483 -11.98 -27.61 31.71
CA ASN A 483 -12.92 -28.74 31.85
C ASN A 483 -14.40 -28.31 31.72
N ARG A 484 -14.66 -27.25 30.95
CA ARG A 484 -16.02 -26.74 30.67
C ARG A 484 -16.52 -27.27 29.33
N ILE A 485 -16.62 -28.62 29.22
CA ILE A 485 -16.95 -29.31 27.97
C ILE A 485 -18.31 -28.91 27.44
N ALA A 486 -19.32 -28.75 28.30
CA ALA A 486 -20.67 -28.33 27.87
C ALA A 486 -20.67 -26.94 27.20
N ASP A 487 -19.87 -25.99 27.73
CA ASP A 487 -19.73 -24.65 27.13
C ASP A 487 -18.96 -24.72 25.80
N ALA A 488 -17.96 -25.61 25.70
CA ALA A 488 -17.23 -25.85 24.47
C ALA A 488 -18.12 -26.50 23.38
N GLU A 489 -18.98 -27.47 23.74
CA GLU A 489 -19.94 -28.11 22.81
C GLU A 489 -20.93 -27.10 22.23
N LYS A 490 -21.42 -26.13 23.02
CA LYS A 490 -22.31 -25.09 22.52
C LYS A 490 -21.62 -24.26 21.42
N ILE A 491 -20.37 -23.81 21.65
CA ILE A 491 -19.60 -23.06 20.66
C ILE A 491 -19.35 -23.90 19.39
N PHE A 492 -19.07 -25.21 19.55
CA PHE A 492 -18.82 -26.11 18.42
C PHE A 492 -20.07 -26.33 17.56
N LYS A 493 -21.25 -26.47 18.20
CA LYS A 493 -22.53 -26.65 17.52
C LYS A 493 -23.06 -25.38 16.86
N GLY A 494 -22.48 -24.21 17.19
CA GLY A 494 -22.99 -22.91 16.77
C GLY A 494 -24.31 -22.53 17.44
N ASP A 495 -24.68 -23.21 18.54
CA ASP A 495 -25.85 -22.87 19.35
C ASP A 495 -25.53 -21.60 20.15
N GLU A 496 -25.78 -20.47 19.54
CA GLU A 496 -25.79 -19.16 20.16
C GLU A 496 -27.22 -18.90 20.67
N GLU A 497 -27.49 -19.27 21.93
CA GLU A 497 -28.61 -18.70 22.71
C GLU A 497 -28.18 -17.44 23.43
#